data_3f621147e73f0bed09f220c0f31aae6f
#
_entry.id   3f621147e73f0bed09f220c0f31aae6f
#
_cell.length_a   1.000
_cell.length_b   1.000
_cell.length_c   1.000
_cell.angle_alpha   90.00
_cell.angle_beta   90.00
_cell.angle_gamma   90.00
#
_symmetry.space_group_name_H-M   'P 1'
#
loop_
_entity.id
_entity.type
_entity.pdbx_description
1 polymer ?
#
loop_
_entity_poly.entity_id
_entity_poly.type
_entity_poly.pdbx_seq_one_letter_code
_entity_poly.pdbx_strand_id
1 'polypeptide(L)'
;MRGTVLPVGYMPLVDAAPLIVAQEMGFAAEEGIALDLQKAPSWSSLRDMLAFGRVDAAHMLSPVPVAMAMGLGGVASQISALSVLSVNGNVIGVSNRLADKMRAAGATIDFKDAAATGRALMEAAGAGLRIGVPFPFSMHAELLYYWLSSLGYSAPQGIDIRTVPPPLMAEALGAGEIDAFCVGEPWGSIAVEKELGELILPCSAIWEFAPEKVLAVRNDWAKAEPDLTARLIRAVWRAGKWLGDPQSRTTAAELLARPEYVD
;
A
#
# COMPACT_ATOMS: atom_id res chain seq x y z
N MET A 1 -31.31 -0.67 16.45
CA MET A 1 -31.12 -2.03 15.85
C MET A 1 -29.62 -2.30 15.85
N ARG A 2 -29.15 -3.47 16.27
CA ARG A 2 -27.74 -3.85 16.09
C ARG A 2 -27.53 -4.07 14.59
N GLY A 3 -26.64 -3.32 13.98
CA GLY A 3 -26.30 -3.49 12.56
C GLY A 3 -25.64 -4.85 12.28
N THR A 4 -25.70 -5.29 11.03
CA THR A 4 -24.98 -6.52 10.61
C THR A 4 -23.47 -6.26 10.72
N VAL A 5 -22.75 -7.14 11.44
CA VAL A 5 -21.29 -7.03 11.59
C VAL A 5 -20.62 -7.68 10.38
N LEU A 6 -19.74 -6.93 9.71
CA LEU A 6 -18.94 -7.39 8.57
C LEU A 6 -17.47 -7.48 8.98
N PRO A 7 -16.85 -8.66 8.98
CA PRO A 7 -15.41 -8.79 9.17
C PRO A 7 -14.67 -8.26 7.94
N VAL A 8 -13.80 -7.27 8.15
CA VAL A 8 -13.05 -6.58 7.09
C VAL A 8 -11.57 -6.57 7.42
N GLY A 9 -10.77 -7.17 6.55
CA GLY A 9 -9.33 -7.24 6.73
C GLY A 9 -8.62 -5.98 6.23
N TYR A 10 -7.54 -5.57 6.91
CA TYR A 10 -6.72 -4.45 6.46
C TYR A 10 -5.25 -4.58 6.87
N MET A 11 -4.37 -3.85 6.18
CA MET A 11 -2.98 -3.64 6.58
C MET A 11 -2.85 -2.32 7.34
N PRO A 12 -1.96 -2.25 8.36
CA PRO A 12 -1.73 -1.02 9.12
C PRO A 12 -0.94 0.01 8.30
N LEU A 13 -1.66 0.72 7.44
CA LEU A 13 -1.15 1.78 6.57
C LEU A 13 -2.13 2.97 6.57
N VAL A 14 -1.61 4.14 6.24
CA VAL A 14 -2.42 5.37 6.14
C VAL A 14 -3.54 5.21 5.11
N ASP A 15 -3.33 4.46 4.05
CA ASP A 15 -4.32 4.23 2.99
C ASP A 15 -5.46 3.26 3.36
N ALA A 16 -5.45 2.67 4.57
CA ALA A 16 -6.61 2.01 5.16
C ALA A 16 -7.64 3.01 5.73
N ALA A 17 -7.34 4.30 5.75
CA ALA A 17 -8.19 5.37 6.28
C ALA A 17 -9.66 5.28 5.85
N PRO A 18 -10.02 4.99 4.59
CA PRO A 18 -11.43 4.92 4.22
C PRO A 18 -12.24 3.87 4.99
N LEU A 19 -11.64 2.75 5.36
CA LEU A 19 -12.30 1.72 6.16
C LEU A 19 -12.40 2.12 7.64
N ILE A 20 -11.31 2.64 8.20
CA ILE A 20 -11.23 3.08 9.59
C ILE A 20 -12.22 4.23 9.82
N VAL A 21 -12.21 5.23 8.95
CA VAL A 21 -13.13 6.38 9.00
C VAL A 21 -14.57 5.95 8.78
N ALA A 22 -14.85 4.99 7.90
CA ALA A 22 -16.21 4.48 7.71
C ALA A 22 -16.79 3.89 9.01
N GLN A 23 -15.95 3.22 9.79
CA GLN A 23 -16.35 2.67 11.10
C GLN A 23 -16.43 3.76 12.17
N GLU A 24 -15.36 4.54 12.36
CA GLU A 24 -15.19 5.45 13.49
C GLU A 24 -16.08 6.71 13.39
N MET A 25 -16.30 7.23 12.18
CA MET A 25 -17.16 8.40 11.97
C MET A 25 -18.64 8.02 11.78
N GLY A 26 -18.99 6.72 11.91
CA GLY A 26 -20.36 6.26 11.89
C GLY A 26 -20.97 6.07 10.51
N PHE A 27 -20.23 6.23 9.41
CA PHE A 27 -20.76 6.03 8.05
C PHE A 27 -21.22 4.59 7.80
N ALA A 28 -20.56 3.60 8.42
CA ALA A 28 -21.01 2.22 8.40
C ALA A 28 -22.35 2.05 9.17
N ALA A 29 -22.47 2.67 10.33
CA ALA A 29 -23.68 2.62 11.14
C ALA A 29 -24.90 3.27 10.45
N GLU A 30 -24.68 4.36 9.70
CA GLU A 30 -25.74 4.99 8.88
C GLU A 30 -26.29 4.05 7.80
N GLU A 31 -25.47 3.12 7.30
CA GLU A 31 -25.88 2.07 6.36
C GLU A 31 -26.41 0.81 7.08
N GLY A 32 -26.51 0.81 8.40
CA GLY A 32 -27.00 -0.32 9.20
C GLY A 32 -26.03 -1.50 9.26
N ILE A 33 -24.72 -1.25 9.08
CA ILE A 33 -23.63 -2.22 9.23
C ILE A 33 -22.61 -1.73 10.26
N ALA A 34 -21.80 -2.66 10.76
CA ALA A 34 -20.62 -2.36 11.58
C ALA A 34 -19.43 -3.11 11.00
N LEU A 35 -18.28 -2.46 10.84
CA LEU A 35 -17.07 -3.09 10.34
C LEU A 35 -16.27 -3.65 11.51
N ASP A 36 -16.07 -4.97 11.53
CA ASP A 36 -15.11 -5.64 12.40
C ASP A 36 -13.74 -5.64 11.71
N LEU A 37 -12.93 -4.59 12.00
CA LEU A 37 -11.67 -4.35 11.33
C LEU A 37 -10.57 -5.28 11.88
N GLN A 38 -10.08 -6.20 11.06
CA GLN A 38 -9.08 -7.21 11.41
C GLN A 38 -7.73 -6.88 10.77
N LYS A 39 -6.74 -6.52 11.62
CA LYS A 39 -5.37 -6.22 11.20
C LYS A 39 -4.67 -7.49 10.71
N ALA A 40 -4.10 -7.45 9.53
CA ALA A 40 -3.31 -8.55 8.96
C ALA A 40 -1.80 -8.29 9.10
N PRO A 41 -0.99 -9.33 9.35
CA PRO A 41 0.45 -9.17 9.53
C PRO A 41 1.21 -9.01 8.20
N SER A 42 0.60 -9.39 7.08
CA SER A 42 1.21 -9.30 5.74
C SER A 42 0.15 -9.31 4.64
N TRP A 43 0.53 -8.87 3.44
CA TRP A 43 -0.36 -8.90 2.27
C TRP A 43 -0.76 -10.31 1.85
N SER A 44 0.14 -11.29 1.99
CA SER A 44 -0.20 -12.69 1.74
C SER A 44 -1.24 -13.21 2.72
N SER A 45 -1.09 -12.90 4.01
CA SER A 45 -2.08 -13.26 5.03
C SER A 45 -3.43 -12.59 4.75
N LEU A 46 -3.44 -11.30 4.39
CA LEU A 46 -4.68 -10.58 4.09
C LEU A 46 -5.40 -11.16 2.87
N ARG A 47 -4.64 -11.47 1.79
CA ARG A 47 -5.18 -12.17 0.62
C ARG A 47 -5.81 -13.50 1.02
N ASP A 48 -5.14 -14.29 1.84
CA ASP A 48 -5.62 -15.61 2.27
C ASP A 48 -6.84 -15.48 3.20
N MET A 49 -6.86 -14.51 4.11
CA MET A 49 -8.03 -14.21 4.93
C MET A 49 -9.28 -13.94 4.08
N LEU A 50 -9.14 -13.15 3.00
CA LEU A 50 -10.23 -12.89 2.08
C LEU A 50 -10.58 -14.13 1.25
N ALA A 51 -9.59 -14.78 0.66
CA ALA A 51 -9.80 -15.92 -0.24
C ALA A 51 -10.47 -17.13 0.44
N PHE A 52 -10.15 -17.37 1.72
CA PHE A 52 -10.72 -18.46 2.51
C PHE A 52 -11.95 -18.04 3.36
N GLY A 53 -12.44 -16.81 3.20
CA GLY A 53 -13.68 -16.35 3.84
C GLY A 53 -13.57 -16.07 5.35
N ARG A 54 -12.35 -15.83 5.85
CA ARG A 54 -12.17 -15.35 7.23
C ARG A 54 -12.65 -13.91 7.38
N VAL A 55 -12.51 -13.12 6.31
CA VAL A 55 -13.10 -11.78 6.18
C VAL A 55 -13.96 -11.71 4.93
N ASP A 56 -14.99 -10.86 4.93
CA ASP A 56 -15.92 -10.70 3.82
C ASP A 56 -15.40 -9.68 2.80
N ALA A 57 -14.68 -8.67 3.29
CA ALA A 57 -14.04 -7.64 2.48
C ALA A 57 -12.61 -7.35 2.96
N ALA A 58 -11.81 -6.74 2.12
CA ALA A 58 -10.43 -6.40 2.46
C ALA A 58 -9.94 -5.11 1.77
N HIS A 59 -9.12 -4.37 2.51
CA HIS A 59 -8.19 -3.38 1.98
C HIS A 59 -7.10 -4.11 1.20
N MET A 60 -7.13 -4.07 -0.13
CA MET A 60 -6.29 -4.93 -0.96
C MET A 60 -5.45 -4.11 -1.93
N LEU A 61 -4.25 -4.60 -2.25
CA LEU A 61 -3.40 -4.08 -3.32
C LEU A 61 -4.14 -4.19 -4.66
N SER A 62 -4.19 -3.13 -5.44
CA SER A 62 -4.97 -3.07 -6.69
C SER A 62 -4.58 -4.13 -7.74
N PRO A 63 -3.31 -4.57 -7.87
CA PRO A 63 -2.96 -5.65 -8.81
C PRO A 63 -3.39 -7.05 -8.35
N VAL A 64 -3.67 -7.28 -7.07
CA VAL A 64 -3.98 -8.63 -6.55
C VAL A 64 -5.24 -9.24 -7.19
N PRO A 65 -6.38 -8.54 -7.30
CA PRO A 65 -7.55 -9.10 -7.99
C PRO A 65 -7.26 -9.50 -9.44
N VAL A 66 -6.44 -8.72 -10.14
CA VAL A 66 -6.03 -9.02 -11.53
C VAL A 66 -5.13 -10.25 -11.56
N ALA A 67 -4.11 -10.30 -10.71
CA ALA A 67 -3.19 -11.44 -10.63
C ALA A 67 -3.95 -12.75 -10.33
N MET A 68 -4.88 -12.72 -9.37
CA MET A 68 -5.70 -13.88 -9.02
C MET A 68 -6.62 -14.30 -10.18
N ALA A 69 -7.21 -13.35 -10.91
CA ALA A 69 -8.03 -13.65 -12.09
C ALA A 69 -7.20 -14.30 -13.22
N MET A 70 -5.91 -14.02 -13.28
CA MET A 70 -4.95 -14.64 -14.21
C MET A 70 -4.41 -15.99 -13.69
N GLY A 71 -4.86 -16.47 -12.52
CA GLY A 71 -4.35 -17.71 -11.90
C GLY A 71 -2.98 -17.57 -11.25
N LEU A 72 -2.51 -16.34 -11.03
CA LEU A 72 -1.26 -16.05 -10.34
C LEU A 72 -1.49 -15.97 -8.82
N GLY A 73 -0.44 -16.19 -8.05
CA GLY A 73 -0.50 -16.04 -6.58
C GLY A 73 -0.92 -17.29 -5.81
N GLY A 74 -1.17 -18.43 -6.47
CA GLY A 74 -1.29 -19.76 -5.84
C GLY A 74 -2.60 -20.02 -5.08
N VAL A 75 -3.59 -19.11 -5.12
CA VAL A 75 -4.91 -19.30 -4.48
C VAL A 75 -6.00 -19.22 -5.52
N ALA A 76 -6.79 -20.30 -5.66
CA ALA A 76 -7.88 -20.39 -6.62
C ALA A 76 -9.19 -19.76 -6.08
N SER A 77 -9.17 -18.47 -5.80
CA SER A 77 -10.36 -17.71 -5.39
C SER A 77 -10.53 -16.51 -6.32
N GLN A 78 -11.77 -16.26 -6.72
CA GLN A 78 -12.09 -15.08 -7.53
C GLN A 78 -12.51 -13.93 -6.63
N ILE A 79 -11.74 -12.86 -6.66
CA ILE A 79 -12.02 -11.62 -5.95
C ILE A 79 -12.25 -10.47 -6.93
N SER A 80 -13.13 -9.55 -6.56
CA SER A 80 -13.40 -8.33 -7.31
C SER A 80 -13.00 -7.10 -6.53
N ALA A 81 -12.46 -6.11 -7.22
CA ALA A 81 -12.31 -4.76 -6.71
C ALA A 81 -13.64 -4.01 -6.89
N LEU A 82 -14.23 -3.57 -5.78
CA LEU A 82 -15.50 -2.83 -5.78
C LEU A 82 -15.31 -1.32 -5.95
N SER A 83 -14.25 -0.78 -5.37
CA SER A 83 -13.89 0.64 -5.47
C SER A 83 -12.40 0.83 -5.23
N VAL A 84 -11.85 1.92 -5.74
CA VAL A 84 -10.51 2.40 -5.39
C VAL A 84 -10.59 3.10 -4.04
N LEU A 85 -9.78 2.68 -3.07
CA LEU A 85 -9.69 3.26 -1.73
C LEU A 85 -8.66 4.39 -1.69
N SER A 86 -7.55 4.21 -2.38
CA SER A 86 -6.48 5.20 -2.45
C SER A 86 -5.79 5.22 -3.80
N VAL A 87 -5.24 6.38 -4.13
CA VAL A 87 -4.39 6.63 -5.31
C VAL A 87 -3.05 7.10 -4.81
N ASN A 88 -1.96 6.57 -5.37
CA ASN A 88 -0.60 6.90 -4.94
C ASN A 88 -0.35 6.59 -3.44
N GLY A 89 0.51 7.37 -2.76
CA GLY A 89 0.82 7.19 -1.34
C GLY A 89 2.02 6.30 -1.06
N ASN A 90 2.67 5.76 -2.10
CA ASN A 90 3.93 5.05 -1.98
C ASN A 90 5.11 5.98 -2.12
N VAL A 91 6.17 5.66 -1.41
CA VAL A 91 7.44 6.39 -1.46
C VAL A 91 8.60 5.43 -1.72
N ILE A 92 9.62 5.94 -2.39
CA ILE A 92 10.90 5.26 -2.57
C ILE A 92 11.89 5.86 -1.59
N GLY A 93 12.50 5.00 -0.79
CA GLY A 93 13.57 5.36 0.13
C GLY A 93 14.80 4.49 -0.07
N VAL A 94 15.92 4.98 0.40
CA VAL A 94 17.23 4.32 0.32
C VAL A 94 17.95 4.38 1.68
N SER A 95 18.89 3.48 1.91
CA SER A 95 19.77 3.56 3.08
C SER A 95 20.57 4.86 3.07
N ASN A 96 20.91 5.41 4.25
CA ASN A 96 21.71 6.62 4.35
C ASN A 96 23.02 6.51 3.55
N ARG A 97 23.68 5.34 3.61
CA ARG A 97 24.90 5.04 2.83
C ARG A 97 24.67 5.21 1.32
N LEU A 98 23.52 4.79 0.80
CA LEU A 98 23.21 4.91 -0.63
C LEU A 98 22.85 6.35 -0.99
N ALA A 99 22.11 7.06 -0.13
CA ALA A 99 21.82 8.48 -0.29
C ALA A 99 23.10 9.34 -0.35
N ASP A 100 24.06 9.05 0.54
CA ASP A 100 25.35 9.74 0.54
C ASP A 100 26.15 9.51 -0.75
N LYS A 101 26.14 8.28 -1.28
CA LYS A 101 26.76 7.98 -2.58
C LYS A 101 26.07 8.73 -3.72
N MET A 102 24.74 8.80 -3.72
CA MET A 102 23.99 9.57 -4.72
C MET A 102 24.40 11.05 -4.69
N ARG A 103 24.47 11.66 -3.50
CA ARG A 103 24.91 13.06 -3.33
C ARG A 103 26.36 13.27 -3.75
N ALA A 104 27.25 12.37 -3.38
CA ALA A 104 28.67 12.44 -3.77
C ALA A 104 28.85 12.36 -5.30
N ALA A 105 27.94 11.70 -6.00
CA ALA A 105 27.87 11.68 -7.47
C ALA A 105 27.16 12.91 -8.07
N GLY A 106 26.77 13.89 -7.25
CA GLY A 106 26.14 15.14 -7.69
C GLY A 106 24.61 15.09 -7.81
N ALA A 107 23.96 14.07 -7.27
CA ALA A 107 22.49 13.99 -7.31
C ALA A 107 21.84 15.03 -6.39
N THR A 108 20.80 15.68 -6.90
CA THR A 108 19.88 16.49 -6.10
C THR A 108 18.62 15.67 -5.81
N ILE A 109 18.29 15.51 -4.54
CA ILE A 109 17.05 14.84 -4.09
C ILE A 109 15.99 15.93 -3.88
N ASP A 110 15.15 16.15 -4.87
CA ASP A 110 14.12 17.21 -4.88
C ASP A 110 12.67 16.70 -4.86
N PHE A 111 12.49 15.38 -4.85
CA PHE A 111 11.19 14.67 -4.89
C PHE A 111 10.37 14.90 -6.17
N LYS A 112 10.95 15.41 -7.24
CA LYS A 112 10.25 15.80 -8.47
C LYS A 112 10.76 15.11 -9.71
N ASP A 113 12.06 15.11 -9.94
CA ASP A 113 12.66 14.55 -11.14
C ASP A 113 12.91 13.04 -11.00
N ALA A 114 11.90 12.26 -11.38
CA ALA A 114 12.00 10.80 -11.35
C ALA A 114 13.11 10.27 -12.25
N ALA A 115 13.36 10.91 -13.40
CA ALA A 115 14.36 10.44 -14.34
C ALA A 115 15.80 10.68 -13.81
N ALA A 116 16.08 11.86 -13.27
CA ALA A 116 17.37 12.16 -12.65
C ALA A 116 17.62 11.30 -11.42
N THR A 117 16.59 11.17 -10.53
CA THR A 117 16.68 10.36 -9.32
C THR A 117 16.94 8.89 -9.64
N GLY A 118 16.27 8.31 -10.64
CA GLY A 118 16.46 6.92 -11.03
C GLY A 118 17.84 6.63 -11.60
N ARG A 119 18.37 7.52 -12.45
CA ARG A 119 19.75 7.39 -12.96
C ARG A 119 20.76 7.45 -11.84
N ALA A 120 20.61 8.43 -10.94
CA ALA A 120 21.52 8.59 -9.80
C ALA A 120 21.46 7.39 -8.84
N LEU A 121 20.27 6.83 -8.59
CA LEU A 121 20.11 5.63 -7.79
C LEU A 121 20.86 4.44 -8.39
N MET A 122 20.67 4.17 -9.67
CA MET A 122 21.27 3.02 -10.34
C MET A 122 22.79 3.17 -10.47
N GLU A 123 23.29 4.39 -10.73
CA GLU A 123 24.72 4.68 -10.78
C GLU A 123 25.39 4.50 -9.41
N ALA A 124 24.78 5.04 -8.35
CA ALA A 124 25.32 4.96 -6.99
C ALA A 124 25.26 3.54 -6.41
N ALA A 125 24.23 2.77 -6.76
CA ALA A 125 24.05 1.40 -6.30
C ALA A 125 24.99 0.42 -7.02
N GLY A 126 25.24 0.62 -8.31
CA GLY A 126 25.96 -0.34 -9.15
C GLY A 126 25.16 -1.62 -9.37
N ALA A 127 25.86 -2.73 -9.61
CA ALA A 127 25.22 -4.03 -9.79
C ALA A 127 24.68 -4.58 -8.45
N GLY A 128 23.49 -5.22 -8.51
CA GLY A 128 22.94 -5.96 -7.37
C GLY A 128 22.16 -5.10 -6.36
N LEU A 129 21.53 -4.01 -6.82
CA LEU A 129 20.61 -3.20 -6.00
C LEU A 129 19.45 -4.08 -5.47
N ARG A 130 19.33 -4.17 -4.14
CA ARG A 130 18.29 -4.91 -3.45
C ARG A 130 17.19 -3.95 -3.02
N ILE A 131 15.98 -4.14 -3.54
CA ILE A 131 14.84 -3.26 -3.26
C ILE A 131 13.73 -4.04 -2.55
N GLY A 132 13.37 -3.59 -1.35
CA GLY A 132 12.23 -4.11 -0.61
C GLY A 132 10.91 -3.62 -1.18
N VAL A 133 9.97 -4.53 -1.41
CA VAL A 133 8.57 -4.23 -1.73
C VAL A 133 7.65 -5.07 -0.85
N PRO A 134 6.42 -4.60 -0.53
CA PRO A 134 5.57 -5.31 0.41
C PRO A 134 4.93 -6.58 -0.16
N PHE A 135 4.84 -6.69 -1.47
CA PHE A 135 4.26 -7.85 -2.15
C PHE A 135 4.62 -7.86 -3.66
N PRO A 136 4.81 -9.04 -4.29
CA PRO A 136 5.15 -9.11 -5.71
C PRO A 136 4.07 -8.52 -6.64
N PHE A 137 2.78 -8.77 -6.33
CA PHE A 137 1.65 -8.22 -7.07
C PHE A 137 1.17 -6.92 -6.42
N SER A 138 1.97 -5.87 -6.57
CA SER A 138 1.70 -4.56 -5.97
C SER A 138 2.10 -3.42 -6.90
N MET A 139 1.44 -2.28 -6.78
CA MET A 139 1.86 -1.08 -7.50
C MET A 139 3.26 -0.62 -7.10
N HIS A 140 3.74 -1.00 -5.91
CA HIS A 140 5.13 -0.76 -5.49
C HIS A 140 6.13 -1.43 -6.46
N ALA A 141 5.91 -2.70 -6.79
CA ALA A 141 6.74 -3.44 -7.74
C ALA A 141 6.53 -2.94 -9.18
N GLU A 142 5.28 -2.76 -9.61
CA GLU A 142 4.95 -2.33 -10.97
C GLU A 142 5.52 -0.96 -11.31
N LEU A 143 5.43 0.00 -10.38
CA LEU A 143 5.99 1.34 -10.57
C LEU A 143 7.51 1.34 -10.61
N LEU A 144 8.18 0.49 -9.81
CA LEU A 144 9.62 0.30 -9.90
C LEU A 144 10.03 -0.27 -11.26
N TYR A 145 9.33 -1.30 -11.74
CA TYR A 145 9.61 -1.89 -13.05
C TYR A 145 9.37 -0.89 -14.19
N TYR A 146 8.25 -0.19 -14.17
CA TYR A 146 7.95 0.85 -15.15
C TYR A 146 9.00 1.96 -15.14
N TRP A 147 9.33 2.49 -13.96
CA TRP A 147 10.29 3.58 -13.77
C TRP A 147 11.67 3.21 -14.29
N LEU A 148 12.26 2.14 -13.77
CA LEU A 148 13.63 1.75 -14.11
C LEU A 148 13.74 1.27 -15.56
N SER A 149 12.73 0.56 -16.09
CA SER A 149 12.70 0.16 -17.49
C SER A 149 12.63 1.36 -18.44
N SER A 150 11.88 2.42 -18.08
CA SER A 150 11.81 3.65 -18.88
C SER A 150 13.15 4.39 -18.99
N LEU A 151 14.06 4.13 -18.03
CA LEU A 151 15.42 4.68 -18.02
C LEU A 151 16.46 3.77 -18.70
N GLY A 152 16.01 2.65 -19.27
CA GLY A 152 16.86 1.69 -19.98
C GLY A 152 17.50 0.62 -19.07
N TYR A 153 17.11 0.53 -17.81
CA TYR A 153 17.56 -0.54 -16.93
C TYR A 153 16.67 -1.78 -17.09
N SER A 154 17.27 -2.97 -17.06
CA SER A 154 16.53 -4.22 -17.18
C SER A 154 15.79 -4.49 -15.85
N ALA A 155 14.51 -4.21 -15.80
CA ALA A 155 13.66 -4.51 -14.66
C ALA A 155 12.48 -5.42 -15.08
N PRO A 156 12.18 -6.48 -14.31
CA PRO A 156 12.74 -6.85 -13.00
C PRO A 156 14.11 -7.54 -13.02
N GLN A 157 14.64 -7.99 -14.15
CA GLN A 157 15.77 -8.91 -14.26
C GLN A 157 17.10 -8.34 -13.73
N GLY A 158 17.29 -7.04 -13.81
CA GLY A 158 18.54 -6.34 -13.40
C GLY A 158 18.55 -5.84 -11.95
N ILE A 159 17.48 -6.11 -11.17
CA ILE A 159 17.34 -5.69 -9.79
C ILE A 159 16.91 -6.87 -8.90
N ASP A 160 17.37 -6.88 -7.64
CA ASP A 160 16.98 -7.91 -6.65
C ASP A 160 15.77 -7.39 -5.85
N ILE A 161 14.56 -7.76 -6.28
CA ILE A 161 13.33 -7.42 -5.57
C ILE A 161 13.10 -8.40 -4.43
N ARG A 162 12.98 -7.87 -3.21
CA ARG A 162 12.73 -8.64 -1.99
C ARG A 162 11.37 -8.31 -1.40
N THR A 163 10.63 -9.35 -1.03
CA THR A 163 9.34 -9.16 -0.35
C THR A 163 9.59 -8.93 1.13
N VAL A 164 9.23 -7.76 1.63
CA VAL A 164 9.35 -7.37 3.03
C VAL A 164 8.00 -6.80 3.51
N PRO A 165 7.40 -7.35 4.58
CA PRO A 165 6.20 -6.76 5.16
C PRO A 165 6.42 -5.29 5.54
N PRO A 166 5.44 -4.38 5.33
CA PRO A 166 5.61 -2.96 5.59
C PRO A 166 6.17 -2.63 6.98
N PRO A 167 5.70 -3.24 8.09
CA PRO A 167 6.23 -2.95 9.42
C PRO A 167 7.71 -3.33 9.63
N LEU A 168 8.23 -4.22 8.80
CA LEU A 168 9.63 -4.69 8.89
C LEU A 168 10.57 -3.97 7.92
N MET A 169 10.04 -3.03 7.12
CA MET A 169 10.83 -2.39 6.05
C MET A 169 12.02 -1.59 6.57
N ALA A 170 11.81 -0.81 7.62
CA ALA A 170 12.88 -0.02 8.25
C ALA A 170 13.96 -0.91 8.87
N GLU A 171 13.55 -2.02 9.52
CA GLU A 171 14.48 -2.98 10.12
C GLU A 171 15.33 -3.68 9.05
N ALA A 172 14.72 -4.17 7.98
CA ALA A 172 15.43 -4.79 6.85
C ALA A 172 16.43 -3.83 6.19
N LEU A 173 16.08 -2.53 6.09
CA LEU A 173 17.00 -1.50 5.59
C LEU A 173 18.18 -1.30 6.54
N GLY A 174 17.93 -1.17 7.84
CA GLY A 174 18.95 -0.98 8.87
C GLY A 174 19.89 -2.20 9.02
N ALA A 175 19.36 -3.41 8.88
CA ALA A 175 20.14 -4.65 8.86
C ALA A 175 20.96 -4.84 7.58
N GLY A 176 20.77 -4.00 6.56
CA GLY A 176 21.44 -4.10 5.27
C GLY A 176 20.98 -5.31 4.45
N GLU A 177 19.77 -5.83 4.71
CA GLU A 177 19.17 -6.88 3.91
C GLU A 177 18.66 -6.31 2.57
N ILE A 178 18.22 -5.05 2.57
CA ILE A 178 17.86 -4.25 1.39
C ILE A 178 18.66 -2.96 1.37
N ASP A 179 18.85 -2.38 0.19
CA ASP A 179 19.54 -1.10 -0.01
C ASP A 179 18.56 0.05 -0.25
N ALA A 180 17.38 -0.28 -0.75
CA ALA A 180 16.28 0.63 -1.03
C ALA A 180 14.94 -0.05 -0.75
N PHE A 181 13.87 0.74 -0.73
CA PHE A 181 12.51 0.23 -0.60
C PHE A 181 11.51 1.06 -1.42
N CYS A 182 10.38 0.44 -1.75
CA CYS A 182 9.16 1.13 -2.14
C CYS A 182 8.04 0.65 -1.20
N VAL A 183 7.47 1.56 -0.40
CA VAL A 183 6.49 1.21 0.63
C VAL A 183 5.44 2.32 0.79
N GLY A 184 4.25 1.95 1.27
CA GLY A 184 3.20 2.89 1.64
C GLY A 184 3.44 3.51 3.03
N GLU A 185 2.93 4.73 3.25
CA GLU A 185 3.06 5.41 4.53
C GLU A 185 2.20 4.73 5.65
N PRO A 186 2.68 4.76 6.92
CA PRO A 186 3.77 5.59 7.46
C PRO A 186 5.17 4.94 7.41
N TRP A 187 5.30 3.76 6.84
CA TRP A 187 6.51 2.93 6.97
C TRP A 187 7.76 3.52 6.31
N GLY A 188 7.56 4.36 5.27
CA GLY A 188 8.64 5.16 4.70
C GLY A 188 9.14 6.22 5.66
N SER A 189 8.23 6.99 6.25
CA SER A 189 8.53 8.02 7.25
C SER A 189 9.15 7.45 8.52
N ILE A 190 8.73 6.26 8.97
CA ILE A 190 9.30 5.56 10.13
C ILE A 190 10.78 5.19 9.88
N ALA A 191 11.16 4.81 8.66
CA ALA A 191 12.56 4.54 8.34
C ALA A 191 13.43 5.79 8.48
N VAL A 192 12.89 6.96 8.12
CA VAL A 192 13.56 8.27 8.30
C VAL A 192 13.62 8.66 9.76
N GLU A 193 12.52 8.53 10.53
CA GLU A 193 12.47 8.84 11.96
C GLU A 193 13.47 8.00 12.76
N LYS A 194 13.67 6.74 12.36
CA LYS A 194 14.67 5.85 12.96
C LYS A 194 16.11 6.10 12.47
N GLU A 195 16.32 7.11 11.64
CA GLU A 195 17.63 7.46 11.05
C GLU A 195 18.28 6.31 10.25
N LEU A 196 17.46 5.39 9.69
CA LEU A 196 17.94 4.22 8.93
C LEU A 196 18.04 4.49 7.42
N GLY A 197 17.33 5.51 6.92
CA GLY A 197 17.31 5.84 5.51
C GLY A 197 16.69 7.20 5.22
N GLU A 198 16.66 7.53 3.94
CA GLU A 198 16.08 8.76 3.41
C GLU A 198 15.08 8.45 2.31
N LEU A 199 14.00 9.23 2.25
CA LEU A 199 13.08 9.22 1.12
C LEU A 199 13.71 9.98 -0.05
N ILE A 200 13.60 9.44 -1.26
CA ILE A 200 14.21 10.06 -2.45
C ILE A 200 13.17 10.45 -3.50
N LEU A 201 12.01 9.77 -3.55
CA LEU A 201 11.00 10.05 -4.56
C LEU A 201 9.62 9.54 -4.12
N PRO A 202 8.54 10.36 -4.21
CA PRO A 202 7.18 9.84 -4.16
C PRO A 202 6.84 9.15 -5.48
N CYS A 203 6.11 8.03 -5.43
CA CYS A 203 5.73 7.29 -6.64
C CYS A 203 4.81 8.09 -7.57
N SER A 204 4.13 9.13 -7.06
CA SER A 204 3.36 10.09 -7.89
C SER A 204 4.23 10.86 -8.89
N ALA A 205 5.54 10.99 -8.67
CA ALA A 205 6.47 11.56 -9.64
C ALA A 205 6.79 10.59 -10.79
N ILE A 206 6.55 9.28 -10.60
CA ILE A 206 6.71 8.26 -11.65
C ILE A 206 5.43 8.15 -12.48
N TRP A 207 4.28 8.09 -11.79
CA TRP A 207 2.96 8.01 -12.41
C TRP A 207 1.99 8.84 -11.57
N GLU A 208 1.49 9.93 -12.14
CA GLU A 208 0.73 10.95 -11.40
C GLU A 208 -0.55 10.41 -10.73
N PHE A 209 -1.20 9.42 -11.34
CA PHE A 209 -2.47 8.86 -10.87
C PHE A 209 -2.48 7.34 -10.95
N ALA A 210 -1.86 6.68 -9.97
CA ALA A 210 -1.80 5.22 -9.88
C ALA A 210 -2.81 4.69 -8.86
N PRO A 211 -3.79 3.83 -9.22
CA PRO A 211 -4.64 3.14 -8.26
C PRO A 211 -3.77 2.27 -7.35
N GLU A 212 -3.85 2.50 -6.05
CA GLU A 212 -2.95 1.81 -5.10
C GLU A 212 -3.68 0.73 -4.30
N LYS A 213 -4.77 1.10 -3.64
CA LYS A 213 -5.57 0.17 -2.85
C LYS A 213 -7.02 0.13 -3.34
N VAL A 214 -7.61 -1.05 -3.21
CA VAL A 214 -9.01 -1.29 -3.57
C VAL A 214 -9.76 -1.94 -2.41
N LEU A 215 -11.05 -1.69 -2.34
CA LEU A 215 -11.98 -2.49 -1.55
C LEU A 215 -12.24 -3.78 -2.33
N ALA A 216 -11.76 -4.90 -1.83
CA ALA A 216 -11.90 -6.20 -2.47
C ALA A 216 -12.84 -7.11 -1.70
N VAL A 217 -13.60 -7.92 -2.43
CA VAL A 217 -14.50 -8.96 -1.89
C VAL A 217 -14.38 -10.23 -2.74
N ARG A 218 -14.78 -11.38 -2.17
CA ARG A 218 -14.98 -12.57 -3.00
C ARG A 218 -16.21 -12.42 -3.89
N ASN A 219 -16.14 -12.95 -5.11
CA ASN A 219 -17.23 -12.87 -6.07
C ASN A 219 -18.48 -13.65 -5.62
N ASP A 220 -18.29 -14.79 -4.96
CA ASP A 220 -19.38 -15.61 -4.44
C ASP A 220 -20.14 -14.89 -3.31
N TRP A 221 -19.40 -14.26 -2.39
CA TRP A 221 -19.96 -13.47 -1.31
C TRP A 221 -20.75 -12.26 -1.84
N ALA A 222 -20.16 -11.48 -2.76
CA ALA A 222 -20.83 -10.32 -3.31
C ALA A 222 -22.14 -10.67 -4.07
N LYS A 223 -22.17 -11.83 -4.70
CA LYS A 223 -23.40 -12.36 -5.36
C LYS A 223 -24.45 -12.84 -4.36
N ALA A 224 -24.02 -13.44 -3.26
CA ALA A 224 -24.92 -13.92 -2.20
C ALA A 224 -25.48 -12.77 -1.35
N GLU A 225 -24.67 -11.70 -1.14
CA GLU A 225 -24.99 -10.58 -0.26
C GLU A 225 -24.96 -9.22 -1.01
N PRO A 226 -25.79 -9.03 -2.04
CA PRO A 226 -25.72 -7.82 -2.87
C PRO A 226 -26.12 -6.56 -2.10
N ASP A 227 -27.04 -6.65 -1.14
CA ASP A 227 -27.46 -5.52 -0.31
C ASP A 227 -26.35 -5.09 0.65
N LEU A 228 -25.68 -6.04 1.33
CA LEU A 228 -24.54 -5.75 2.21
C LEU A 228 -23.36 -5.19 1.41
N THR A 229 -23.11 -5.71 0.21
CA THR A 229 -22.10 -5.18 -0.72
C THR A 229 -22.38 -3.71 -1.06
N ALA A 230 -23.62 -3.37 -1.39
CA ALA A 230 -24.00 -2.00 -1.70
C ALA A 230 -23.88 -1.05 -0.49
N ARG A 231 -24.27 -1.50 0.70
CA ARG A 231 -24.12 -0.74 1.96
C ARG A 231 -22.65 -0.47 2.27
N LEU A 232 -21.79 -1.48 2.13
CA LEU A 232 -20.35 -1.35 2.35
C LEU A 232 -19.73 -0.34 1.38
N ILE A 233 -20.08 -0.40 0.09
CA ILE A 233 -19.60 0.58 -0.91
C ILE A 233 -20.02 1.99 -0.51
N ARG A 234 -21.28 2.22 -0.11
CA ARG A 234 -21.75 3.56 0.25
C ARG A 234 -21.08 4.09 1.51
N ALA A 235 -20.89 3.24 2.53
CA ALA A 235 -20.18 3.63 3.76
C ALA A 235 -18.74 4.08 3.47
N VAL A 236 -18.01 3.29 2.70
CA VAL A 236 -16.63 3.58 2.31
C VAL A 236 -16.53 4.79 1.40
N TRP A 237 -17.47 4.95 0.45
CA TRP A 237 -17.52 6.13 -0.42
C TRP A 237 -17.75 7.43 0.36
N ARG A 238 -18.65 7.43 1.36
CA ARG A 238 -18.86 8.57 2.26
C ARG A 238 -17.61 8.91 3.06
N ALA A 239 -16.94 7.90 3.59
CA ALA A 239 -15.66 8.06 4.27
C ALA A 239 -14.59 8.68 3.35
N GLY A 240 -14.49 8.22 2.11
CA GLY A 240 -13.60 8.80 1.10
C GLY A 240 -13.91 10.26 0.78
N LYS A 241 -15.20 10.61 0.68
CA LYS A 241 -15.59 12.02 0.51
C LYS A 241 -15.22 12.89 1.69
N TRP A 242 -15.43 12.41 2.91
CA TRP A 242 -15.04 13.11 4.13
C TRP A 242 -13.52 13.30 4.22
N LEU A 243 -12.73 12.27 3.89
CA LEU A 243 -11.26 12.33 3.83
C LEU A 243 -10.74 13.32 2.77
N GLY A 244 -11.50 13.58 1.72
CA GLY A 244 -11.18 14.57 0.69
C GLY A 244 -11.27 16.02 1.17
N ASP A 245 -11.94 16.29 2.29
CA ASP A 245 -12.00 17.62 2.90
C ASP A 245 -10.69 17.92 3.65
N PRO A 246 -9.97 19.01 3.33
CA PRO A 246 -8.77 19.40 4.07
C PRO A 246 -8.97 19.57 5.58
N GLN A 247 -10.17 19.93 6.02
CA GLN A 247 -10.50 20.09 7.44
C GLN A 247 -10.55 18.76 8.19
N SER A 248 -10.73 17.64 7.50
CA SER A 248 -10.77 16.30 8.08
C SER A 248 -9.39 15.73 8.41
N ARG A 249 -8.31 16.32 7.90
CA ARG A 249 -6.95 15.73 7.98
C ARG A 249 -6.46 15.48 9.40
N THR A 250 -6.64 16.45 10.30
CA THR A 250 -6.20 16.30 11.68
C THR A 250 -6.95 15.17 12.38
N THR A 251 -8.28 15.15 12.27
CA THR A 251 -9.10 14.09 12.87
C THR A 251 -8.79 12.73 12.25
N ALA A 252 -8.57 12.66 10.94
CA ALA A 252 -8.16 11.43 10.28
C ALA A 252 -6.81 10.92 10.81
N ALA A 253 -5.83 11.82 10.98
CA ALA A 253 -4.52 11.46 11.54
C ALA A 253 -4.64 10.96 12.99
N GLU A 254 -5.43 11.63 13.83
CA GLU A 254 -5.71 11.20 15.20
C GLU A 254 -6.38 9.83 15.29
N LEU A 255 -7.33 9.54 14.38
CA LEU A 255 -7.96 8.23 14.30
C LEU A 255 -6.95 7.15 13.92
N LEU A 256 -6.16 7.39 12.87
CA LEU A 256 -5.16 6.43 12.37
C LEU A 256 -4.04 6.16 13.40
N ALA A 257 -3.66 7.15 14.17
CA ALA A 257 -2.60 7.05 15.21
C ALA A 257 -3.05 6.27 16.46
N ARG A 258 -4.28 5.77 16.51
CA ARG A 258 -4.70 4.94 17.65
C ARG A 258 -3.99 3.57 17.59
N PRO A 259 -3.61 2.98 18.74
CA PRO A 259 -2.87 1.71 18.80
C PRO A 259 -3.58 0.54 18.12
N GLU A 260 -4.90 0.57 18.04
CA GLU A 260 -5.68 -0.45 17.36
C GLU A 260 -5.54 -0.42 15.83
N TYR A 261 -5.05 0.69 15.21
CA TYR A 261 -5.02 0.86 13.75
C TYR A 261 -3.62 0.82 13.14
N VAL A 262 -2.86 1.90 13.17
CA VAL A 262 -1.62 2.05 12.41
C VAL A 262 -0.39 2.13 13.34
N ASP A 263 -0.44 1.48 14.46
CA ASP A 263 0.70 1.37 15.36
C ASP A 263 1.55 0.11 15.04
#